data_7a0f8c7b686d0055dbbbb11b87e7694f
#
_entry.id   7a0f8c7b686d0055dbbbb11b87e7694f
#
_cell.length_a   1.000
_cell.length_b   1.000
_cell.length_c   1.000
_cell.angle_alpha   90.00
_cell.angle_beta   90.00
_cell.angle_gamma   90.00
#
_symmetry.space_group_name_H-M   'P 1'
#
loop_
_entity.id
_entity.type
_entity.pdbx_description
1 polymer ?
#
loop_
_entity_poly.entity_id
_entity_poly.type
_entity_poly.pdbx_seq_one_letter_code
_entity_poly.pdbx_strand_id
1 'polypeptide(L)'
;MSPRTVFSPYARLFAVPGSAAFSIAGWVGRLPAPMLGLGAVFLVEGTSGSYGLAGAVSGTLALAYGIAGPQWARAMDRRGQAAALRGAMGAFLVTGIAFVTAVVAGGPAWSWFVLAAAVGFTGPNIGSLVRARWSAVLDPAARQTAFAFEAVVDEVVFVVGPPLVTVLATLLAPPVGFLTGVFLGVGGGLWLASQRATEPPVHTVDAAAPARRWSSVLTPTLLVVVVTYLAVGALFGAIDVVVVGFAEAEGAPALSGAALAVFAGGSLVAGLVYGLARLPGTLAARFVGTAVAFGLAGQLLWTVRSLPVLIGCGFLAGLTIAPVLVSGTSLVESRVAPGVLTESLAWTITGLTLGVTAGSALAGAAVDAWGAQTAFAVPALAAALAGVLALCGAPLLRSRPVGPVAGPGDGAAEVLPAPPSVRES
;
A
#
# COMPACT_ATOMS: atom_id res chain seq x y z
N MET A 1 -10.69 8.27 -31.39
CA MET A 1 -9.85 7.06 -31.23
C MET A 1 -10.79 5.87 -31.07
N SER A 2 -10.62 4.81 -31.86
CA SER A 2 -11.47 3.63 -31.73
C SER A 2 -11.11 2.87 -30.44
N PRO A 3 -12.07 2.21 -29.75
CA PRO A 3 -11.79 1.43 -28.54
C PRO A 3 -10.69 0.39 -28.74
N ARG A 4 -10.54 -0.14 -29.95
CA ARG A 4 -9.50 -1.11 -30.31
C ARG A 4 -8.07 -0.58 -30.20
N THR A 5 -7.84 0.73 -30.37
CA THR A 5 -6.50 1.34 -30.24
C THR A 5 -6.12 1.61 -28.79
N VAL A 6 -7.07 1.79 -27.89
CA VAL A 6 -6.81 2.06 -26.46
C VAL A 6 -6.40 0.77 -25.72
N PHE A 7 -6.99 -0.38 -26.09
CA PHE A 7 -6.70 -1.67 -25.44
C PHE A 7 -5.54 -2.45 -26.05
N SER A 8 -5.01 -2.01 -27.21
CA SER A 8 -3.93 -2.70 -27.90
C SER A 8 -2.62 -2.86 -27.08
N PRO A 9 -2.21 -1.88 -26.24
CA PRO A 9 -1.01 -2.06 -25.39
C PRO A 9 -1.21 -3.16 -24.34
N TYR A 10 -2.40 -3.24 -23.73
CA TYR A 10 -2.71 -4.26 -22.73
C TYR A 10 -2.84 -5.65 -23.34
N ALA A 11 -3.41 -5.78 -24.57
CA ALA A 11 -3.48 -7.05 -25.28
C ALA A 11 -2.09 -7.64 -25.54
N ARG A 12 -1.09 -6.81 -25.81
CA ARG A 12 0.30 -7.25 -25.99
C ARG A 12 0.94 -7.81 -24.73
N LEU A 13 0.57 -7.30 -23.54
CA LEU A 13 1.05 -7.85 -22.27
C LEU A 13 0.66 -9.30 -22.11
N PHE A 14 -0.58 -9.63 -22.48
CA PHE A 14 -1.13 -10.99 -22.35
C PHE A 14 -0.78 -11.91 -23.52
N ALA A 15 -0.10 -11.39 -24.56
CA ALA A 15 0.52 -12.23 -25.59
C ALA A 15 1.79 -12.95 -25.10
N VAL A 16 2.40 -12.49 -23.99
CA VAL A 16 3.55 -13.17 -23.37
C VAL A 16 3.09 -14.47 -22.69
N PRO A 17 3.66 -15.63 -23.02
CA PRO A 17 3.27 -16.91 -22.43
C PRO A 17 3.36 -16.89 -20.89
N GLY A 18 2.28 -17.32 -20.22
CA GLY A 18 2.20 -17.37 -18.75
C GLY A 18 1.82 -16.04 -18.09
N SER A 19 1.80 -14.90 -18.79
CA SER A 19 1.51 -13.59 -18.19
C SER A 19 0.10 -13.50 -17.60
N ALA A 20 -0.90 -13.99 -18.28
CA ALA A 20 -2.27 -14.03 -17.76
C ALA A 20 -2.37 -14.89 -16.49
N ALA A 21 -1.68 -16.03 -16.47
CA ALA A 21 -1.73 -16.95 -15.34
C ALA A 21 -1.09 -16.32 -14.07
N PHE A 22 0.10 -15.69 -14.18
CA PHE A 22 0.70 -15.07 -13.01
C PHE A 22 -0.03 -13.78 -12.58
N SER A 23 -0.65 -13.04 -13.50
CA SER A 23 -1.47 -11.87 -13.15
C SER A 23 -2.72 -12.28 -12.38
N ILE A 24 -3.45 -13.31 -12.83
CA ILE A 24 -4.65 -13.80 -12.13
C ILE A 24 -4.27 -14.40 -10.78
N ALA A 25 -3.23 -15.23 -10.71
CA ALA A 25 -2.71 -15.76 -9.45
C ALA A 25 -2.31 -14.63 -8.49
N GLY A 26 -1.67 -13.59 -9.01
CA GLY A 26 -1.32 -12.39 -8.27
C GLY A 26 -2.52 -11.59 -7.79
N TRP A 27 -3.57 -11.46 -8.59
CA TRP A 27 -4.80 -10.79 -8.18
C TRP A 27 -5.47 -11.54 -7.02
N VAL A 28 -5.66 -12.86 -7.13
CA VAL A 28 -6.21 -13.69 -6.06
C VAL A 28 -5.36 -13.59 -4.79
N GLY A 29 -4.03 -13.69 -4.94
CA GLY A 29 -3.09 -13.65 -3.82
C GLY A 29 -2.98 -12.29 -3.11
N ARG A 30 -3.50 -11.20 -3.69
CA ARG A 30 -3.54 -9.86 -3.08
C ARG A 30 -4.82 -9.57 -2.30
N LEU A 31 -5.90 -10.31 -2.55
CA LEU A 31 -7.18 -10.11 -1.87
C LEU A 31 -7.08 -10.11 -0.32
N PRO A 32 -6.16 -10.86 0.32
CA PRO A 32 -5.95 -10.75 1.77
C PRO A 32 -5.62 -9.35 2.25
N ALA A 33 -4.95 -8.51 1.45
CA ALA A 33 -4.49 -7.19 1.89
C ALA A 33 -5.63 -6.32 2.47
N PRO A 34 -6.75 -6.08 1.77
CA PRO A 34 -7.90 -5.37 2.32
C PRO A 34 -8.82 -6.23 3.20
N MET A 35 -8.74 -7.58 3.10
CA MET A 35 -9.66 -8.48 3.80
C MET A 35 -9.24 -8.78 5.24
N LEU A 36 -7.94 -8.95 5.51
CA LEU A 36 -7.49 -9.44 6.82
C LEU A 36 -7.63 -8.41 7.92
N GLY A 37 -7.33 -7.14 7.66
CA GLY A 37 -7.51 -6.07 8.64
C GLY A 37 -8.97 -5.95 9.07
N LEU A 38 -9.86 -5.82 8.08
CA LEU A 38 -11.30 -5.73 8.29
C LEU A 38 -11.89 -7.01 8.88
N GLY A 39 -11.45 -8.19 8.39
CA GLY A 39 -11.84 -9.48 8.93
C GLY A 39 -11.42 -9.69 10.39
N ALA A 40 -10.24 -9.17 10.78
CA ALA A 40 -9.81 -9.18 12.17
C ALA A 40 -10.69 -8.28 13.05
N VAL A 41 -11.15 -7.13 12.53
CA VAL A 41 -12.10 -6.26 13.25
C VAL A 41 -13.40 -7.01 13.54
N PHE A 42 -14.03 -7.60 12.52
CA PHE A 42 -15.26 -8.39 12.71
C PHE A 42 -15.07 -9.57 13.67
N LEU A 43 -13.95 -10.28 13.54
CA LEU A 43 -13.67 -11.49 14.33
C LEU A 43 -13.45 -11.15 15.83
N VAL A 44 -12.63 -10.14 16.12
CA VAL A 44 -12.26 -9.78 17.49
C VAL A 44 -13.38 -9.00 18.15
N GLU A 45 -14.03 -8.06 17.45
CA GLU A 45 -15.18 -7.34 17.97
C GLU A 45 -16.31 -8.32 18.31
N GLY A 46 -16.73 -9.18 17.36
CA GLY A 46 -17.80 -10.15 17.57
C GLY A 46 -17.55 -11.15 18.71
N THR A 47 -16.28 -11.31 19.16
CA THR A 47 -15.94 -12.16 20.30
C THR A 47 -15.80 -11.38 21.60
N SER A 48 -15.23 -10.17 21.55
CA SER A 48 -14.88 -9.37 22.74
C SER A 48 -15.89 -8.26 23.06
N GLY A 49 -16.69 -7.83 22.08
CA GLY A 49 -17.55 -6.66 22.19
C GLY A 49 -16.77 -5.34 22.25
N SER A 50 -15.47 -5.33 21.85
CA SER A 50 -14.61 -4.14 21.93
C SER A 50 -13.99 -3.80 20.58
N TYR A 51 -14.35 -2.64 20.04
CA TYR A 51 -13.72 -2.06 18.85
C TYR A 51 -12.29 -1.60 19.12
N GLY A 52 -11.99 -1.16 20.37
CA GLY A 52 -10.63 -0.79 20.77
C GLY A 52 -9.66 -1.95 20.68
N LEU A 53 -10.06 -3.13 21.19
CA LEU A 53 -9.26 -4.35 21.08
C LEU A 53 -9.16 -4.82 19.63
N ALA A 54 -10.26 -4.79 18.87
CA ALA A 54 -10.30 -5.17 17.48
C ALA A 54 -9.39 -4.30 16.61
N GLY A 55 -9.45 -2.99 16.77
CA GLY A 55 -8.59 -2.04 16.07
C GLY A 55 -7.11 -2.20 16.42
N ALA A 56 -6.78 -2.43 17.68
CA ALA A 56 -5.41 -2.67 18.13
C ALA A 56 -4.81 -3.98 17.55
N VAL A 57 -5.61 -5.05 17.53
CA VAL A 57 -5.20 -6.35 16.93
C VAL A 57 -5.05 -6.23 15.42
N SER A 58 -6.00 -5.57 14.72
CA SER A 58 -5.90 -5.29 13.28
C SER A 58 -4.68 -4.43 12.95
N GLY A 59 -4.42 -3.39 13.74
CA GLY A 59 -3.23 -2.55 13.59
C GLY A 59 -1.93 -3.33 13.79
N THR A 60 -1.89 -4.27 14.75
CA THR A 60 -0.74 -5.15 14.98
C THR A 60 -0.46 -6.04 13.78
N LEU A 61 -1.50 -6.60 13.15
CA LEU A 61 -1.39 -7.38 11.92
C LEU A 61 -0.79 -6.52 10.79
N ALA A 62 -1.33 -5.31 10.59
CA ALA A 62 -0.85 -4.39 9.55
C ALA A 62 0.61 -3.98 9.77
N LEU A 63 1.00 -3.67 11.02
CA LEU A 63 2.38 -3.34 11.37
C LEU A 63 3.34 -4.49 11.06
N ALA A 64 2.99 -5.70 11.46
CA ALA A 64 3.81 -6.89 11.23
C ALA A 64 3.97 -7.17 9.71
N TYR A 65 2.91 -6.99 8.92
CA TYR A 65 2.93 -7.10 7.46
C TYR A 65 3.90 -6.07 6.84
N GLY A 66 3.84 -4.82 7.27
CA GLY A 66 4.75 -3.76 6.79
C GLY A 66 6.22 -4.05 7.12
N ILE A 67 6.50 -4.52 8.34
CA ILE A 67 7.86 -4.90 8.76
C ILE A 67 8.36 -6.12 7.98
N ALA A 68 7.50 -7.09 7.67
CA ALA A 68 7.89 -8.32 7.00
C ALA A 68 8.28 -8.13 5.52
N GLY A 69 7.73 -7.11 4.84
CA GLY A 69 7.91 -6.89 3.40
C GLY A 69 9.36 -6.97 2.91
N PRO A 70 10.31 -6.18 3.48
CA PRO A 70 11.72 -6.23 3.08
C PRO A 70 12.40 -7.57 3.37
N GLN A 71 11.98 -8.31 4.41
CA GLN A 71 12.52 -9.62 4.76
C GLN A 71 12.12 -10.68 3.74
N TRP A 72 10.84 -10.67 3.34
CA TRP A 72 10.36 -11.56 2.27
C TRP A 72 10.99 -11.26 0.93
N ALA A 73 11.12 -9.98 0.55
CA ALA A 73 11.81 -9.60 -0.68
C ALA A 73 13.23 -10.18 -0.73
N ARG A 74 14.01 -10.00 0.33
CA ARG A 74 15.38 -10.58 0.44
C ARG A 74 15.40 -12.11 0.42
N ALA A 75 14.42 -12.76 1.05
CA ALA A 75 14.32 -14.23 1.04
C ALA A 75 14.04 -14.75 -0.37
N MET A 76 13.19 -14.04 -1.14
CA MET A 76 12.83 -14.39 -2.51
C MET A 76 13.97 -14.13 -3.50
N ASP A 77 14.71 -13.03 -3.34
CA ASP A 77 15.91 -12.75 -4.15
C ASP A 77 16.99 -13.82 -3.97
N ARG A 78 17.15 -14.35 -2.73
CA ARG A 78 18.17 -15.35 -2.40
C ARG A 78 17.78 -16.79 -2.72
N ARG A 79 16.52 -17.16 -2.54
CA ARG A 79 16.03 -18.56 -2.62
C ARG A 79 15.14 -18.83 -3.84
N GLY A 80 14.81 -17.79 -4.59
CA GLY A 80 13.78 -17.79 -5.63
C GLY A 80 12.37 -17.62 -5.06
N GLN A 81 11.49 -17.07 -5.88
CA GLN A 81 10.11 -16.80 -5.49
C GLN A 81 9.36 -18.07 -5.14
N ALA A 82 9.49 -19.13 -5.97
CA ALA A 82 8.74 -20.37 -5.79
C ALA A 82 9.08 -21.11 -4.49
N ALA A 83 10.34 -21.13 -4.07
CA ALA A 83 10.75 -21.78 -2.83
C ALA A 83 10.31 -21.00 -1.60
N ALA A 84 10.56 -19.67 -1.59
CA ALA A 84 10.21 -18.79 -0.49
C ALA A 84 8.69 -18.68 -0.30
N LEU A 85 7.90 -18.58 -1.40
CA LEU A 85 6.43 -18.52 -1.34
C LEU A 85 5.83 -19.78 -0.74
N ARG A 86 6.30 -20.97 -1.10
CA ARG A 86 5.74 -22.20 -0.52
C ARG A 86 5.89 -22.23 1.00
N GLY A 87 7.06 -21.86 1.51
CA GLY A 87 7.28 -21.76 2.95
C GLY A 87 6.41 -20.69 3.61
N ALA A 88 6.35 -19.49 2.99
CA ALA A 88 5.53 -18.39 3.47
C ALA A 88 4.04 -18.75 3.52
N MET A 89 3.50 -19.35 2.45
CA MET A 89 2.08 -19.75 2.38
C MET A 89 1.72 -20.83 3.40
N GLY A 90 2.62 -21.79 3.66
CA GLY A 90 2.43 -22.76 4.73
C GLY A 90 2.37 -22.12 6.10
N ALA A 91 3.31 -21.22 6.40
CA ALA A 91 3.32 -20.46 7.66
C ALA A 91 2.10 -19.54 7.79
N PHE A 92 1.71 -18.85 6.71
CA PHE A 92 0.54 -17.97 6.67
C PHE A 92 -0.76 -18.72 6.93
N LEU A 93 -0.92 -19.91 6.36
CA LEU A 93 -2.07 -20.78 6.61
C LEU A 93 -2.14 -21.20 8.09
N VAL A 94 -1.03 -21.68 8.64
CA VAL A 94 -0.97 -22.16 10.03
C VAL A 94 -1.26 -21.02 11.02
N THR A 95 -0.62 -19.86 10.82
CA THR A 95 -0.82 -18.69 11.70
C THR A 95 -2.23 -18.13 11.57
N GLY A 96 -2.82 -18.09 10.36
CA GLY A 96 -4.19 -17.65 10.13
C GLY A 96 -5.22 -18.54 10.81
N ILE A 97 -5.08 -19.85 10.70
CA ILE A 97 -5.95 -20.82 11.40
C ILE A 97 -5.76 -20.69 12.92
N ALA A 98 -4.52 -20.60 13.40
CA ALA A 98 -4.23 -20.47 14.82
C ALA A 98 -4.82 -19.16 15.40
N PHE A 99 -4.74 -18.05 14.66
CA PHE A 99 -5.34 -16.79 15.08
C PHE A 99 -6.86 -16.90 15.24
N VAL A 100 -7.54 -17.41 14.21
CA VAL A 100 -9.01 -17.61 14.27
C VAL A 100 -9.40 -18.55 15.42
N THR A 101 -8.69 -19.67 15.57
CA THR A 101 -8.95 -20.63 16.64
C THR A 101 -8.77 -20.00 18.03
N ALA A 102 -7.71 -19.23 18.24
CA ALA A 102 -7.45 -18.56 19.53
C ALA A 102 -8.54 -17.54 19.88
N VAL A 103 -9.03 -16.78 18.89
CA VAL A 103 -10.09 -15.80 19.09
C VAL A 103 -11.42 -16.49 19.39
N VAL A 104 -11.82 -17.45 18.55
CA VAL A 104 -13.10 -18.18 18.70
C VAL A 104 -13.15 -19.00 20.00
N ALA A 105 -12.01 -19.59 20.41
CA ALA A 105 -11.92 -20.31 21.68
C ALA A 105 -11.89 -19.38 22.92
N GLY A 106 -11.97 -18.07 22.75
CA GLY A 106 -11.92 -17.11 23.88
C GLY A 106 -10.57 -17.09 24.59
N GLY A 107 -9.48 -17.36 23.85
CA GLY A 107 -8.12 -17.33 24.40
C GLY A 107 -7.76 -15.95 24.98
N PRO A 108 -6.68 -15.85 25.79
CA PRO A 108 -6.29 -14.59 26.39
C PRO A 108 -5.89 -13.55 25.35
N ALA A 109 -6.29 -12.29 25.54
CA ALA A 109 -6.12 -11.22 24.54
C ALA A 109 -4.68 -11.06 24.03
N TRP A 110 -3.66 -11.24 24.88
CA TRP A 110 -2.25 -11.17 24.45
C TRP A 110 -1.93 -12.17 23.33
N SER A 111 -2.58 -13.36 23.33
CA SER A 111 -2.37 -14.36 22.29
C SER A 111 -2.90 -13.90 20.93
N TRP A 112 -3.96 -13.08 20.90
CA TRP A 112 -4.52 -12.51 19.69
C TRP A 112 -3.53 -11.54 19.04
N PHE A 113 -2.83 -10.71 19.83
CA PHE A 113 -1.77 -9.82 19.31
C PHE A 113 -0.59 -10.60 18.72
N VAL A 114 -0.12 -11.62 19.44
CA VAL A 114 1.01 -12.46 18.97
C VAL A 114 0.66 -13.17 17.68
N LEU A 115 -0.54 -13.76 17.60
CA LEU A 115 -0.97 -14.49 16.41
C LEU A 115 -1.32 -13.55 15.24
N ALA A 116 -1.92 -12.37 15.50
CA ALA A 116 -2.12 -11.35 14.48
C ALA A 116 -0.79 -10.85 13.91
N ALA A 117 0.22 -10.61 14.77
CA ALA A 117 1.56 -10.28 14.33
C ALA A 117 2.19 -11.42 13.49
N ALA A 118 1.98 -12.66 13.87
CA ALA A 118 2.47 -13.82 13.12
C ALA A 118 1.78 -13.94 11.74
N VAL A 119 0.47 -13.71 11.64
CA VAL A 119 -0.26 -13.65 10.37
C VAL A 119 0.30 -12.54 9.49
N GLY A 120 0.42 -11.33 10.01
CA GLY A 120 0.97 -10.20 9.25
C GLY A 120 2.39 -10.47 8.77
N PHE A 121 3.24 -11.01 9.64
CA PHE A 121 4.64 -11.30 9.31
C PHE A 121 4.80 -12.41 8.28
N THR A 122 3.92 -13.40 8.25
CA THR A 122 3.99 -14.53 7.30
C THR A 122 3.37 -14.23 5.94
N GLY A 123 2.60 -13.13 5.80
CA GLY A 123 1.99 -12.71 4.55
C GLY A 123 2.99 -11.95 3.64
N PRO A 124 3.48 -12.51 2.54
CA PRO A 124 4.36 -11.80 1.63
C PRO A 124 3.59 -10.81 0.75
N ASN A 125 4.25 -9.75 0.30
CA ASN A 125 3.69 -8.80 -0.65
C ASN A 125 3.67 -9.40 -2.08
N ILE A 126 2.55 -10.04 -2.43
CA ILE A 126 2.36 -10.67 -3.74
C ILE A 126 2.45 -9.65 -4.89
N GLY A 127 2.01 -8.40 -4.68
CA GLY A 127 2.06 -7.36 -5.71
C GLY A 127 3.47 -7.05 -6.19
N SER A 128 4.44 -7.01 -5.28
CA SER A 128 5.84 -6.80 -5.64
C SER A 128 6.42 -7.95 -6.45
N LEU A 129 6.00 -9.18 -6.18
CA LEU A 129 6.45 -10.39 -6.89
C LEU A 129 5.94 -10.44 -8.33
N VAL A 130 4.68 -10.07 -8.54
CA VAL A 130 4.10 -9.97 -9.88
C VAL A 130 4.81 -8.88 -10.70
N ARG A 131 5.08 -7.71 -10.10
CA ARG A 131 5.86 -6.66 -10.77
C ARG A 131 7.27 -7.11 -11.12
N ALA A 132 7.91 -7.89 -10.25
CA ALA A 132 9.22 -8.49 -10.56
C ALA A 132 9.14 -9.47 -11.73
N ARG A 133 8.05 -10.28 -11.86
CA ARG A 133 7.83 -11.14 -13.03
C ARG A 133 7.64 -10.35 -14.31
N TRP A 134 6.81 -9.30 -14.29
CA TRP A 134 6.68 -8.39 -15.43
C TRP A 134 8.03 -7.81 -15.85
N SER A 135 8.88 -7.44 -14.89
CA SER A 135 10.23 -6.93 -15.18
C SER A 135 11.15 -7.97 -15.80
N ALA A 136 10.95 -9.25 -15.50
CA ALA A 136 11.75 -10.34 -16.06
C ALA A 136 11.34 -10.74 -17.47
N VAL A 137 10.03 -10.63 -17.81
CA VAL A 137 9.49 -11.13 -19.08
C VAL A 137 9.27 -10.02 -20.13
N LEU A 138 9.32 -8.74 -19.74
CA LEU A 138 9.07 -7.60 -20.65
C LEU A 138 10.30 -6.74 -20.84
N ASP A 139 10.39 -6.13 -22.04
CA ASP A 139 11.34 -5.07 -22.31
C ASP A 139 11.00 -3.79 -21.50
N PRO A 140 11.96 -2.84 -21.34
CA PRO A 140 11.74 -1.62 -20.55
C PRO A 140 10.56 -0.76 -20.99
N ALA A 141 10.23 -0.72 -22.28
CA ALA A 141 9.14 0.11 -22.80
C ALA A 141 7.76 -0.47 -22.42
N ALA A 142 7.61 -1.80 -22.48
CA ALA A 142 6.37 -2.49 -22.11
C ALA A 142 6.16 -2.56 -20.59
N ARG A 143 7.22 -2.50 -19.77
CA ARG A 143 7.14 -2.54 -18.29
C ARG A 143 6.27 -1.43 -17.73
N GLN A 144 6.36 -0.22 -18.27
CA GLN A 144 5.55 0.91 -17.82
C GLN A 144 4.05 0.62 -17.97
N THR A 145 3.65 0.03 -19.11
CA THR A 145 2.25 -0.37 -19.34
C THR A 145 1.81 -1.47 -18.37
N ALA A 146 2.69 -2.46 -18.10
CA ALA A 146 2.41 -3.52 -17.15
C ALA A 146 2.25 -2.99 -15.71
N PHE A 147 3.08 -2.05 -15.29
CA PHE A 147 2.97 -1.45 -13.95
C PHE A 147 1.73 -0.57 -13.80
N ALA A 148 1.31 0.12 -14.88
CA ALA A 148 0.04 0.84 -14.89
C ALA A 148 -1.15 -0.13 -14.78
N PHE A 149 -1.10 -1.27 -15.47
CA PHE A 149 -2.09 -2.33 -15.33
C PHE A 149 -2.14 -2.88 -13.90
N GLU A 150 -0.97 -3.17 -13.30
CA GLU A 150 -0.90 -3.67 -11.92
C GLU A 150 -1.43 -2.65 -10.88
N ALA A 151 -1.29 -1.36 -11.14
CA ALA A 151 -1.88 -0.34 -10.28
C ALA A 151 -3.41 -0.39 -10.32
N VAL A 152 -4.01 -0.60 -11.51
CA VAL A 152 -5.47 -0.81 -11.64
C VAL A 152 -5.90 -2.10 -10.93
N VAL A 153 -5.11 -3.16 -11.04
CA VAL A 153 -5.37 -4.44 -10.35
C VAL A 153 -5.36 -4.25 -8.83
N ASP A 154 -4.41 -3.49 -8.29
CA ASP A 154 -4.38 -3.18 -6.85
C ASP A 154 -5.66 -2.43 -6.41
N GLU A 155 -6.11 -1.44 -7.17
CA GLU A 155 -7.36 -0.72 -6.85
C GLU A 155 -8.58 -1.66 -6.89
N VAL A 156 -8.65 -2.56 -7.87
CA VAL A 156 -9.74 -3.55 -7.95
C VAL A 156 -9.75 -4.47 -6.72
N VAL A 157 -8.58 -4.85 -6.19
CA VAL A 157 -8.46 -5.63 -4.96
C VAL A 157 -9.11 -4.91 -3.78
N PHE A 158 -8.88 -3.60 -3.65
CA PHE A 158 -9.48 -2.78 -2.59
C PHE A 158 -10.99 -2.49 -2.81
N VAL A 159 -11.47 -2.52 -4.04
CA VAL A 159 -12.92 -2.43 -4.32
C VAL A 159 -13.66 -3.75 -4.02
N VAL A 160 -13.02 -4.89 -4.29
CA VAL A 160 -13.66 -6.22 -4.15
C VAL A 160 -13.48 -6.80 -2.73
N GLY A 161 -12.31 -6.62 -2.11
CA GLY A 161 -11.96 -7.24 -0.85
C GLY A 161 -12.88 -6.90 0.33
N PRO A 162 -13.12 -5.61 0.63
CA PRO A 162 -13.99 -5.22 1.74
C PRO A 162 -15.43 -5.75 1.64
N PRO A 163 -16.14 -5.65 0.50
CA PRO A 163 -17.46 -6.27 0.37
C PRO A 163 -17.43 -7.77 0.58
N LEU A 164 -16.43 -8.45 0.00
CA LEU A 164 -16.31 -9.91 0.10
C LEU A 164 -16.16 -10.36 1.55
N VAL A 165 -15.20 -9.79 2.30
CA VAL A 165 -14.99 -10.17 3.70
C VAL A 165 -16.18 -9.78 4.57
N THR A 166 -16.80 -8.62 4.33
CA THR A 166 -17.98 -8.16 5.08
C THR A 166 -19.17 -9.08 4.89
N VAL A 167 -19.51 -9.39 3.63
CA VAL A 167 -20.62 -10.30 3.33
C VAL A 167 -20.43 -11.67 3.98
N LEU A 168 -19.21 -12.22 3.87
CA LEU A 168 -18.89 -13.51 4.49
C LEU A 168 -18.92 -13.46 6.02
N ALA A 169 -18.41 -12.37 6.61
CA ALA A 169 -18.40 -12.21 8.07
C ALA A 169 -19.80 -11.98 8.65
N THR A 170 -20.64 -11.21 7.97
CA THR A 170 -21.99 -10.82 8.48
C THR A 170 -23.07 -11.82 8.13
N LEU A 171 -23.04 -12.45 6.94
CA LEU A 171 -24.08 -13.40 6.51
C LEU A 171 -23.79 -14.83 6.90
N LEU A 172 -22.54 -15.20 7.11
CA LEU A 172 -22.16 -16.56 7.52
C LEU A 172 -21.60 -16.55 8.96
N ALA A 173 -20.38 -16.10 9.14
CA ALA A 173 -19.76 -15.93 10.45
C ALA A 173 -18.43 -15.13 10.32
N PRO A 174 -18.02 -14.33 11.32
CA PRO A 174 -16.74 -13.60 11.29
C PRO A 174 -15.51 -14.45 10.96
N PRO A 175 -15.36 -15.70 11.49
CA PRO A 175 -14.26 -16.59 11.11
C PRO A 175 -14.19 -16.90 9.63
N VAL A 176 -15.34 -17.02 8.94
CA VAL A 176 -15.41 -17.37 7.52
C VAL A 176 -14.84 -16.23 6.66
N GLY A 177 -15.16 -14.97 6.99
CA GLY A 177 -14.61 -13.82 6.29
C GLY A 177 -13.08 -13.78 6.37
N PHE A 178 -12.52 -13.90 7.56
CA PHE A 178 -11.06 -13.88 7.76
C PHE A 178 -10.36 -15.07 7.07
N LEU A 179 -10.85 -16.29 7.29
CA LEU A 179 -10.26 -17.51 6.70
C LEU A 179 -10.33 -17.51 5.18
N THR A 180 -11.41 -16.98 4.59
CA THR A 180 -11.48 -16.81 3.12
C THR A 180 -10.33 -15.95 2.61
N GLY A 181 -10.00 -14.83 3.28
CA GLY A 181 -8.82 -14.04 2.95
C GLY A 181 -7.54 -14.88 3.03
N VAL A 182 -7.35 -15.66 4.09
CA VAL A 182 -6.19 -16.54 4.25
C VAL A 182 -6.11 -17.56 3.10
N PHE A 183 -7.21 -18.25 2.80
CA PHE A 183 -7.24 -19.27 1.73
C PHE A 183 -7.01 -18.70 0.34
N LEU A 184 -7.55 -17.51 0.04
CA LEU A 184 -7.29 -16.83 -1.23
C LEU A 184 -5.81 -16.43 -1.35
N GLY A 185 -5.22 -15.93 -0.27
CA GLY A 185 -3.79 -15.63 -0.23
C GLY A 185 -2.91 -16.85 -0.46
N VAL A 186 -3.20 -17.94 0.26
CA VAL A 186 -2.48 -19.22 0.12
C VAL A 186 -2.66 -19.78 -1.29
N GLY A 187 -3.89 -19.84 -1.79
CA GLY A 187 -4.20 -20.35 -3.12
C GLY A 187 -3.51 -19.56 -4.23
N GLY A 188 -3.64 -18.23 -4.21
CA GLY A 188 -2.99 -17.34 -5.18
C GLY A 188 -1.47 -17.40 -5.08
N GLY A 189 -0.92 -17.40 -3.86
CA GLY A 189 0.53 -17.51 -3.64
C GLY A 189 1.12 -18.84 -4.10
N LEU A 190 0.47 -19.97 -3.81
CA LEU A 190 0.91 -21.29 -4.26
C LEU A 190 0.74 -21.44 -5.78
N TRP A 191 -0.35 -20.91 -6.35
CA TRP A 191 -0.52 -20.88 -7.80
C TRP A 191 0.57 -20.05 -8.48
N LEU A 192 0.91 -18.88 -7.92
CA LEU A 192 2.04 -18.09 -8.40
C LEU A 192 3.36 -18.88 -8.28
N ALA A 193 3.60 -19.56 -7.15
CA ALA A 193 4.79 -20.37 -6.91
C ALA A 193 4.92 -21.58 -7.85
N SER A 194 3.83 -22.08 -8.44
CA SER A 194 3.86 -23.19 -9.40
C SER A 194 4.37 -22.77 -10.79
N GLN A 195 4.30 -21.48 -11.11
CA GLN A 195 4.62 -20.93 -12.43
C GLN A 195 6.10 -20.56 -12.54
N ARG A 196 6.96 -21.57 -12.64
CA ARG A 196 8.42 -21.40 -12.67
C ARG A 196 8.95 -20.77 -13.96
N ALA A 197 8.25 -20.93 -15.09
CA ALA A 197 8.70 -20.40 -16.39
C ALA A 197 8.79 -18.87 -16.44
N THR A 198 8.02 -18.17 -15.58
CA THR A 198 8.02 -16.71 -15.49
C THR A 198 8.73 -16.20 -14.24
N GLU A 199 9.33 -17.10 -13.45
CA GLU A 199 10.05 -16.74 -12.23
C GLU A 199 11.32 -15.94 -12.58
N PRO A 200 11.57 -14.79 -11.95
CA PRO A 200 12.82 -14.06 -12.13
C PRO A 200 14.02 -14.90 -11.69
N PRO A 201 15.17 -14.77 -12.37
CA PRO A 201 16.38 -15.47 -11.98
C PRO A 201 16.82 -15.03 -10.56
N VAL A 202 17.37 -15.99 -9.81
CA VAL A 202 17.94 -15.69 -8.48
C VAL A 202 19.17 -14.82 -8.65
N HIS A 203 19.16 -13.65 -8.06
CA HIS A 203 20.33 -12.78 -8.05
C HIS A 203 21.18 -13.13 -6.83
N THR A 204 22.43 -13.52 -7.07
CA THR A 204 23.45 -13.54 -6.01
C THR A 204 23.74 -12.08 -5.64
N VAL A 205 23.14 -11.62 -4.55
CA VAL A 205 23.45 -10.31 -4.01
C VAL A 205 24.93 -10.33 -3.60
N ASP A 206 25.76 -9.56 -4.31
CA ASP A 206 27.14 -9.31 -3.87
C ASP A 206 27.07 -8.75 -2.45
N ALA A 207 27.56 -9.54 -1.48
CA ALA A 207 27.62 -9.18 -0.07
C ALA A 207 28.56 -7.99 0.20
N ALA A 208 29.21 -7.46 -0.83
CA ALA A 208 30.24 -6.42 -0.78
C ALA A 208 29.70 -4.99 -1.00
N ALA A 209 28.38 -4.77 -1.12
CA ALA A 209 27.87 -3.40 -1.16
C ALA A 209 28.08 -2.75 0.22
N PRO A 210 28.88 -1.66 0.32
CA PRO A 210 29.19 -1.04 1.61
C PRO A 210 27.91 -0.58 2.29
N ALA A 211 27.82 -0.81 3.61
CA ALA A 211 26.72 -0.32 4.45
C ALA A 211 26.59 1.20 4.25
N ARG A 212 25.53 1.60 3.52
CA ARG A 212 25.28 3.00 3.18
C ARG A 212 24.95 3.81 4.44
N ARG A 213 25.53 5.01 4.56
CA ARG A 213 25.27 5.90 5.69
C ARG A 213 23.80 6.32 5.69
N TRP A 214 23.12 6.18 6.81
CA TRP A 214 21.74 6.59 7.05
C TRP A 214 21.45 8.07 6.65
N SER A 215 22.48 8.93 6.76
CA SER A 215 22.38 10.35 6.41
C SER A 215 22.11 10.63 4.93
N SER A 216 22.37 9.68 4.02
CA SER A 216 22.10 9.85 2.59
C SER A 216 20.64 9.50 2.21
N VAL A 217 19.91 8.83 3.10
CA VAL A 217 18.51 8.41 2.89
C VAL A 217 17.54 9.45 3.46
N LEU A 218 17.80 9.94 4.68
CA LEU A 218 16.92 10.87 5.40
C LEU A 218 17.04 12.31 4.85
N THR A 219 16.42 12.57 3.71
CA THR A 219 16.30 13.93 3.16
C THR A 219 15.09 14.66 3.76
N PRO A 220 15.10 16.00 3.85
CA PRO A 220 13.93 16.78 4.28
C PRO A 220 12.67 16.45 3.48
N THR A 221 12.82 16.23 2.17
CA THR A 221 11.72 15.79 1.30
C THR A 221 11.13 14.46 1.72
N LEU A 222 11.98 13.45 1.96
CA LEU A 222 11.54 12.14 2.42
C LEU A 222 10.81 12.23 3.76
N LEU A 223 11.37 12.99 4.70
CA LEU A 223 10.75 13.16 6.02
C LEU A 223 9.34 13.75 5.92
N VAL A 224 9.16 14.83 5.13
CA VAL A 224 7.83 15.45 4.92
C VAL A 224 6.85 14.45 4.32
N VAL A 225 7.26 13.67 3.31
CA VAL A 225 6.38 12.66 2.69
C VAL A 225 6.05 11.54 3.68
N VAL A 226 7.02 11.03 4.42
CA VAL A 226 6.83 9.94 5.41
C VAL A 226 5.85 10.34 6.52
N VAL A 227 6.01 11.54 7.11
CA VAL A 227 5.10 11.99 8.17
C VAL A 227 3.70 12.31 7.63
N THR A 228 3.60 12.81 6.40
CA THR A 228 2.30 13.00 5.72
C THR A 228 1.63 11.64 5.46
N TYR A 229 2.39 10.64 4.98
CA TYR A 229 1.86 9.29 4.73
C TYR A 229 1.48 8.56 6.02
N LEU A 230 2.15 8.85 7.14
CA LEU A 230 1.71 8.37 8.44
C LEU A 230 0.30 8.88 8.76
N ALA A 231 0.02 10.16 8.53
CA ALA A 231 -1.31 10.73 8.75
C ALA A 231 -2.35 10.19 7.73
N VAL A 232 -1.96 9.99 6.45
CA VAL A 232 -2.81 9.32 5.45
C VAL A 232 -3.13 7.89 5.88
N GLY A 233 -2.14 7.14 6.34
CA GLY A 233 -2.32 5.79 6.87
C GLY A 233 -3.24 5.76 8.08
N ALA A 234 -3.13 6.74 8.98
CA ALA A 234 -4.01 6.83 10.14
C ALA A 234 -5.49 7.00 9.74
N LEU A 235 -5.78 7.75 8.67
CA LEU A 235 -7.14 7.76 8.11
C LEU A 235 -7.55 6.37 7.62
N PHE A 236 -6.70 5.65 6.88
CA PHE A 236 -7.04 4.31 6.36
C PHE A 236 -7.36 3.33 7.48
N GLY A 237 -6.49 3.24 8.50
CA GLY A 237 -6.77 2.35 9.62
C GLY A 237 -8.01 2.75 10.41
N ALA A 238 -8.25 4.06 10.56
CA ALA A 238 -9.41 4.55 11.28
C ALA A 238 -10.72 4.32 10.54
N ILE A 239 -10.76 4.54 9.22
CA ILE A 239 -11.99 4.45 8.43
C ILE A 239 -12.52 3.00 8.42
N ASP A 240 -11.65 2.00 8.35
CA ASP A 240 -12.04 0.59 8.38
C ASP A 240 -12.82 0.25 9.65
N VAL A 241 -12.32 0.70 10.81
CA VAL A 241 -12.94 0.41 12.13
C VAL A 241 -14.22 1.22 12.32
N VAL A 242 -14.18 2.54 12.02
CA VAL A 242 -15.34 3.42 12.26
C VAL A 242 -16.52 3.06 11.36
N VAL A 243 -16.26 2.71 10.08
CA VAL A 243 -17.32 2.32 9.14
C VAL A 243 -18.02 1.04 9.58
N VAL A 244 -17.27 0.05 10.10
CA VAL A 244 -17.87 -1.19 10.64
C VAL A 244 -18.76 -0.85 11.83
N GLY A 245 -18.23 -0.15 12.85
CA GLY A 245 -18.99 0.21 14.03
C GLY A 245 -20.20 1.09 13.73
N PHE A 246 -20.09 2.00 12.75
CA PHE A 246 -21.20 2.84 12.34
C PHE A 246 -22.29 2.06 11.62
N ALA A 247 -21.91 1.17 10.68
CA ALA A 247 -22.87 0.34 9.96
C ALA A 247 -23.60 -0.64 10.89
N GLU A 248 -22.92 -1.13 11.92
CA GLU A 248 -23.53 -1.95 12.96
C GLU A 248 -24.53 -1.15 13.81
N ALA A 249 -24.15 0.03 14.25
CA ALA A 249 -25.04 0.93 15.00
C ALA A 249 -26.29 1.34 14.22
N GLU A 250 -26.21 1.43 12.87
CA GLU A 250 -27.34 1.67 11.96
C GLU A 250 -28.14 0.38 11.64
N GLY A 251 -27.76 -0.77 12.21
CA GLY A 251 -28.45 -2.06 12.00
C GLY A 251 -28.19 -2.68 10.61
N ALA A 252 -27.19 -2.24 9.89
CA ALA A 252 -26.85 -2.71 8.53
C ALA A 252 -25.37 -3.05 8.36
N PRO A 253 -24.78 -3.96 9.16
CA PRO A 253 -23.36 -4.26 9.17
C PRO A 253 -22.84 -4.73 7.79
N ALA A 254 -23.68 -5.39 7.00
CA ALA A 254 -23.32 -5.84 5.65
C ALA A 254 -23.00 -4.68 4.67
N LEU A 255 -23.48 -3.46 4.95
CA LEU A 255 -23.21 -2.29 4.10
C LEU A 255 -21.84 -1.66 4.39
N SER A 256 -21.14 -2.02 5.46
CA SER A 256 -19.81 -1.49 5.75
C SER A 256 -18.82 -1.77 4.63
N GLY A 257 -18.80 -2.99 4.10
CA GLY A 257 -17.96 -3.36 2.96
C GLY A 257 -18.30 -2.59 1.68
N ALA A 258 -19.58 -2.36 1.41
CA ALA A 258 -20.00 -1.56 0.26
C ALA A 258 -19.58 -0.08 0.41
N ALA A 259 -19.68 0.49 1.60
CA ALA A 259 -19.21 1.85 1.87
C ALA A 259 -17.69 1.98 1.66
N LEU A 260 -16.90 1.01 2.14
CA LEU A 260 -15.44 0.96 1.92
C LEU A 260 -15.08 0.73 0.45
N ALA A 261 -15.86 -0.09 -0.28
CA ALA A 261 -15.65 -0.27 -1.72
C ALA A 261 -15.92 1.00 -2.51
N VAL A 262 -16.94 1.79 -2.15
CA VAL A 262 -17.23 3.08 -2.78
C VAL A 262 -16.12 4.10 -2.46
N PHE A 263 -15.59 4.09 -1.25
CA PHE A 263 -14.44 4.89 -0.85
C PHE A 263 -13.20 4.57 -1.71
N ALA A 264 -12.87 3.27 -1.87
CA ALA A 264 -11.80 2.80 -2.76
C ALA A 264 -12.10 3.10 -4.24
N GLY A 265 -13.36 3.00 -4.66
CA GLY A 265 -13.82 3.36 -6.00
C GLY A 265 -13.59 4.84 -6.34
N GLY A 266 -13.72 5.73 -5.36
CA GLY A 266 -13.33 7.14 -5.50
C GLY A 266 -11.82 7.27 -5.80
N SER A 267 -10.97 6.54 -5.06
CA SER A 267 -9.52 6.50 -5.29
C SER A 267 -9.18 5.99 -6.69
N LEU A 268 -9.81 4.91 -7.13
CA LEU A 268 -9.64 4.36 -8.47
C LEU A 268 -9.95 5.38 -9.56
N VAL A 269 -11.12 6.04 -9.48
CA VAL A 269 -11.52 7.07 -10.44
C VAL A 269 -10.53 8.22 -10.48
N ALA A 270 -10.15 8.72 -9.31
CA ALA A 270 -9.18 9.83 -9.21
C ALA A 270 -7.79 9.42 -9.69
N GLY A 271 -7.33 8.20 -9.40
CA GLY A 271 -6.05 7.67 -9.88
C GLY A 271 -5.98 7.60 -11.40
N LEU A 272 -7.05 7.12 -12.05
CA LEU A 272 -7.15 7.09 -13.51
C LEU A 272 -7.13 8.50 -14.11
N VAL A 273 -7.89 9.41 -13.56
CA VAL A 273 -7.94 10.82 -14.03
C VAL A 273 -6.60 11.52 -13.79
N TYR A 274 -6.01 11.34 -12.60
CA TYR A 274 -4.73 11.96 -12.24
C TYR A 274 -3.58 11.48 -13.11
N GLY A 275 -3.56 10.17 -13.45
CA GLY A 275 -2.55 9.58 -14.34
C GLY A 275 -2.64 10.07 -15.79
N LEU A 276 -3.84 10.46 -16.25
CA LEU A 276 -4.06 11.00 -17.60
C LEU A 276 -3.89 12.52 -17.67
N ALA A 277 -4.04 13.22 -16.55
CA ALA A 277 -4.03 14.67 -16.50
C ALA A 277 -2.60 15.25 -16.57
N ARG A 278 -2.41 16.22 -17.46
CA ARG A 278 -1.19 17.04 -17.48
C ARG A 278 -1.35 18.19 -16.49
N LEU A 279 -1.05 17.92 -15.22
CA LEU A 279 -1.22 18.91 -14.17
C LEU A 279 -0.12 19.97 -14.22
N PRO A 280 -0.46 21.27 -14.14
CA PRO A 280 0.52 22.35 -14.08
C PRO A 280 1.26 22.37 -12.74
N GLY A 281 2.40 23.09 -12.69
CA GLY A 281 3.15 23.29 -11.46
C GLY A 281 4.22 22.25 -11.17
N THR A 282 4.96 22.47 -10.10
CA THR A 282 6.04 21.59 -9.63
C THR A 282 5.49 20.37 -8.89
N LEU A 283 6.24 19.26 -8.84
CA LEU A 283 5.87 18.07 -8.08
C LEU A 283 5.62 18.40 -6.59
N ALA A 284 6.42 19.28 -6.00
CA ALA A 284 6.23 19.74 -4.62
C ALA A 284 4.89 20.46 -4.43
N ALA A 285 4.52 21.38 -5.35
CA ALA A 285 3.24 22.07 -5.29
C ALA A 285 2.06 21.13 -5.48
N ARG A 286 2.19 20.13 -6.37
CA ARG A 286 1.17 19.08 -6.58
C ARG A 286 0.98 18.25 -5.32
N PHE A 287 2.06 17.79 -4.69
CA PHE A 287 2.00 17.02 -3.45
C PHE A 287 1.30 17.80 -2.34
N VAL A 288 1.71 19.06 -2.10
CA VAL A 288 1.08 19.89 -1.07
C VAL A 288 -0.40 20.14 -1.41
N GLY A 289 -0.72 20.47 -2.66
CA GLY A 289 -2.09 20.70 -3.10
C GLY A 289 -2.99 19.48 -2.93
N THR A 290 -2.51 18.29 -3.30
CA THR A 290 -3.27 17.04 -3.14
C THR A 290 -3.41 16.62 -1.68
N ALA A 291 -2.38 16.85 -0.83
CA ALA A 291 -2.46 16.58 0.60
C ALA A 291 -3.44 17.55 1.30
N VAL A 292 -3.49 18.81 0.89
CA VAL A 292 -4.48 19.77 1.39
C VAL A 292 -5.88 19.38 0.94
N ALA A 293 -6.06 19.00 -0.33
CA ALA A 293 -7.34 18.52 -0.83
C ALA A 293 -7.82 17.28 -0.05
N PHE A 294 -6.91 16.34 0.26
CA PHE A 294 -7.17 15.19 1.11
C PHE A 294 -7.60 15.62 2.53
N GLY A 295 -6.88 16.56 3.14
CA GLY A 295 -7.22 17.12 4.44
C GLY A 295 -8.61 17.76 4.49
N LEU A 296 -8.97 18.52 3.46
CA LEU A 296 -10.28 19.18 3.34
C LEU A 296 -11.41 18.17 3.07
N ALA A 297 -11.19 17.23 2.14
CA ALA A 297 -12.19 16.21 1.81
C ALA A 297 -12.47 15.29 3.01
N GLY A 298 -11.45 14.97 3.82
CA GLY A 298 -11.64 14.21 5.05
C GLY A 298 -12.57 14.89 6.06
N GLN A 299 -12.74 16.23 6.02
CA GLN A 299 -13.67 16.92 6.90
C GLN A 299 -15.15 16.63 6.58
N LEU A 300 -15.46 16.12 5.38
CA LEU A 300 -16.79 15.65 5.06
C LEU A 300 -17.25 14.52 5.99
N LEU A 301 -16.33 13.76 6.58
CA LEU A 301 -16.64 12.69 7.52
C LEU A 301 -17.33 13.20 8.81
N TRP A 302 -17.14 14.47 9.19
CA TRP A 302 -17.88 15.09 10.29
C TRP A 302 -19.40 15.21 10.02
N THR A 303 -19.80 15.23 8.75
CA THR A 303 -21.20 15.40 8.37
C THR A 303 -21.97 14.09 8.31
N VAL A 304 -21.29 12.95 8.49
CA VAL A 304 -21.92 11.63 8.46
C VAL A 304 -22.96 11.50 9.58
N ARG A 305 -24.22 11.18 9.19
CA ARG A 305 -25.33 10.95 10.08
C ARG A 305 -26.19 9.75 9.65
N SER A 306 -25.90 9.16 8.50
CA SER A 306 -26.59 8.00 7.95
C SER A 306 -25.71 7.30 6.92
N LEU A 307 -26.01 6.04 6.61
CA LEU A 307 -25.26 5.25 5.62
C LEU A 307 -25.21 5.89 4.22
N PRO A 308 -26.28 6.45 3.65
CA PRO A 308 -26.20 7.13 2.36
C PRO A 308 -25.25 8.34 2.37
N VAL A 309 -25.24 9.12 3.46
CA VAL A 309 -24.29 10.24 3.62
C VAL A 309 -22.87 9.73 3.75
N LEU A 310 -22.64 8.65 4.49
CA LEU A 310 -21.33 8.00 4.60
C LEU A 310 -20.80 7.58 3.21
N ILE A 311 -21.63 6.93 2.41
CA ILE A 311 -21.26 6.47 1.06
C ILE A 311 -20.91 7.66 0.17
N GLY A 312 -21.70 8.72 0.17
CA GLY A 312 -21.43 9.94 -0.63
C GLY A 312 -20.16 10.68 -0.18
N CYS A 313 -20.02 10.94 1.12
CA CYS A 313 -18.82 11.58 1.70
C CYS A 313 -17.59 10.69 1.52
N GLY A 314 -17.73 9.38 1.69
CA GLY A 314 -16.67 8.40 1.46
C GLY A 314 -16.16 8.45 0.01
N PHE A 315 -17.05 8.45 -0.98
CA PHE A 315 -16.64 8.58 -2.38
C PHE A 315 -15.85 9.86 -2.64
N LEU A 316 -16.36 11.02 -2.15
CA LEU A 316 -15.70 12.30 -2.34
C LEU A 316 -14.34 12.36 -1.64
N ALA A 317 -14.22 11.83 -0.41
CA ALA A 317 -12.95 11.71 0.28
C ALA A 317 -12.00 10.76 -0.45
N GLY A 318 -12.52 9.65 -0.96
CA GLY A 318 -11.80 8.67 -1.77
C GLY A 318 -11.11 9.29 -2.99
N LEU A 319 -11.76 10.23 -3.69
CA LEU A 319 -11.20 10.92 -4.86
C LEU A 319 -9.84 11.61 -4.58
N THR A 320 -9.48 11.84 -3.35
CA THR A 320 -8.21 12.53 -2.99
C THR A 320 -7.07 11.59 -2.63
N ILE A 321 -7.33 10.28 -2.47
CA ILE A 321 -6.36 9.28 -2.01
C ILE A 321 -5.25 9.06 -3.03
N ALA A 322 -5.61 8.56 -4.23
CA ALA A 322 -4.63 8.26 -5.25
C ALA A 322 -3.77 9.49 -5.63
N PRO A 323 -4.34 10.70 -5.81
CA PRO A 323 -3.55 11.90 -6.06
C PRO A 323 -2.47 12.19 -5.01
N VAL A 324 -2.76 12.07 -3.71
CA VAL A 324 -1.77 12.34 -2.66
C VAL A 324 -0.67 11.28 -2.63
N LEU A 325 -1.03 10.00 -2.80
CA LEU A 325 -0.05 8.91 -2.82
C LEU A 325 0.84 8.97 -4.06
N VAL A 326 0.27 9.18 -5.24
CA VAL A 326 1.03 9.26 -6.49
C VAL A 326 1.96 10.48 -6.50
N SER A 327 1.47 11.65 -6.08
CA SER A 327 2.29 12.87 -6.07
C SER A 327 3.44 12.78 -5.06
N GLY A 328 3.21 12.18 -3.89
CA GLY A 328 4.26 12.00 -2.86
C GLY A 328 5.33 11.01 -3.32
N THR A 329 4.95 9.86 -3.89
CA THR A 329 5.88 8.88 -4.46
C THR A 329 6.72 9.51 -5.58
N SER A 330 6.08 10.20 -6.54
CA SER A 330 6.77 10.88 -7.64
C SER A 330 7.71 12.00 -7.15
N LEU A 331 7.33 12.69 -6.07
CA LEU A 331 8.19 13.72 -5.46
C LEU A 331 9.46 13.08 -4.86
N VAL A 332 9.33 11.96 -4.13
CA VAL A 332 10.47 11.23 -3.59
C VAL A 332 11.36 10.72 -4.72
N GLU A 333 10.80 10.09 -5.75
CA GLU A 333 11.53 9.61 -6.94
C GLU A 333 12.35 10.71 -7.61
N SER A 334 11.80 11.92 -7.71
CA SER A 334 12.47 13.07 -8.36
C SER A 334 13.58 13.71 -7.53
N ARG A 335 13.66 13.44 -6.23
CA ARG A 335 14.54 14.14 -5.29
C ARG A 335 15.60 13.27 -4.65
N VAL A 336 15.45 11.96 -4.77
CA VAL A 336 16.33 10.98 -4.14
C VAL A 336 17.28 10.40 -5.19
N ALA A 337 18.54 10.20 -4.82
CA ALA A 337 19.50 9.58 -5.71
C ALA A 337 19.09 8.14 -6.07
N PRO A 338 19.28 7.70 -7.34
CA PRO A 338 18.83 6.38 -7.80
C PRO A 338 19.27 5.23 -6.91
N GLY A 339 20.44 5.33 -6.34
CA GLY A 339 20.98 4.26 -5.51
C GLY A 339 20.37 4.11 -4.11
N VAL A 340 19.53 5.04 -3.62
CA VAL A 340 18.81 4.97 -2.33
C VAL A 340 17.29 5.07 -2.52
N LEU A 341 16.82 5.07 -3.77
CA LEU A 341 15.42 5.22 -4.11
C LEU A 341 14.54 4.12 -3.50
N THR A 342 14.95 2.86 -3.65
CA THR A 342 14.18 1.72 -3.12
C THR A 342 14.02 1.81 -1.60
N GLU A 343 15.10 2.18 -0.90
CA GLU A 343 15.06 2.37 0.56
C GLU A 343 14.17 3.55 0.95
N SER A 344 14.25 4.66 0.23
CA SER A 344 13.41 5.83 0.46
C SER A 344 11.92 5.54 0.24
N LEU A 345 11.57 4.78 -0.81
CA LEU A 345 10.19 4.34 -1.04
C LEU A 345 9.72 3.36 0.04
N ALA A 346 10.59 2.50 0.55
CA ALA A 346 10.26 1.62 1.67
C ALA A 346 9.90 2.42 2.94
N TRP A 347 10.60 3.53 3.22
CA TRP A 347 10.26 4.42 4.33
C TRP A 347 8.88 5.07 4.19
N THR A 348 8.45 5.43 2.97
CA THR A 348 7.09 5.97 2.77
C THR A 348 6.02 4.93 3.10
N ILE A 349 6.23 3.68 2.70
CA ILE A 349 5.33 2.57 3.03
C ILE A 349 5.34 2.29 4.55
N THR A 350 6.52 2.36 5.19
CA THR A 350 6.63 2.21 6.65
C THR A 350 5.81 3.30 7.37
N GLY A 351 5.93 4.56 6.96
CA GLY A 351 5.13 5.66 7.50
C GLY A 351 3.63 5.39 7.37
N LEU A 352 3.18 5.00 6.17
CA LEU A 352 1.78 4.66 5.91
C LEU A 352 1.30 3.53 6.83
N THR A 353 2.06 2.45 6.96
CA THR A 353 1.71 1.27 7.76
C THR A 353 1.65 1.59 9.25
N LEU A 354 2.61 2.36 9.76
CA LEU A 354 2.57 2.85 11.16
C LEU A 354 1.32 3.70 11.41
N GLY A 355 0.95 4.53 10.42
CA GLY A 355 -0.29 5.29 10.45
C GLY A 355 -1.51 4.41 10.54
N VAL A 356 -1.63 3.39 9.67
CA VAL A 356 -2.75 2.43 9.71
C VAL A 356 -2.88 1.80 11.09
N THR A 357 -1.76 1.36 11.67
CA THR A 357 -1.73 0.77 13.02
C THR A 357 -2.27 1.72 14.08
N ALA A 358 -1.76 2.95 14.10
CA ALA A 358 -2.18 3.96 15.07
C ALA A 358 -3.65 4.38 14.86
N GLY A 359 -4.06 4.55 13.60
CA GLY A 359 -5.42 4.94 13.24
C GLY A 359 -6.46 3.91 13.64
N SER A 360 -6.20 2.62 13.37
CA SER A 360 -7.10 1.53 13.77
C SER A 360 -7.30 1.47 15.28
N ALA A 361 -6.21 1.54 16.04
CA ALA A 361 -6.26 1.49 17.50
C ALA A 361 -6.99 2.72 18.10
N LEU A 362 -6.68 3.93 17.62
CA LEU A 362 -7.32 5.16 18.07
C LEU A 362 -8.82 5.19 17.71
N ALA A 363 -9.17 4.76 16.50
CA ALA A 363 -10.54 4.72 16.05
C ALA A 363 -11.37 3.71 16.85
N GLY A 364 -10.83 2.52 17.11
CA GLY A 364 -11.50 1.52 17.94
C GLY A 364 -11.76 2.02 19.35
N ALA A 365 -10.75 2.62 19.99
CA ALA A 365 -10.91 3.24 21.32
C ALA A 365 -11.95 4.39 21.30
N ALA A 366 -12.00 5.17 20.23
CA ALA A 366 -12.98 6.24 20.06
C ALA A 366 -14.40 5.69 19.89
N VAL A 367 -14.58 4.60 19.13
CA VAL A 367 -15.88 3.92 18.97
C VAL A 367 -16.38 3.43 20.33
N ASP A 368 -15.52 2.76 21.09
CA ASP A 368 -15.89 2.23 22.42
C ASP A 368 -16.22 3.36 23.42
N ALA A 369 -15.47 4.47 23.38
CA ALA A 369 -15.62 5.55 24.36
C ALA A 369 -16.75 6.55 24.02
N TRP A 370 -16.96 6.85 22.73
CA TRP A 370 -17.81 7.98 22.29
C TRP A 370 -18.88 7.56 21.26
N GLY A 371 -18.90 6.29 20.87
CA GLY A 371 -19.78 5.75 19.83
C GLY A 371 -19.25 6.00 18.41
N ALA A 372 -19.71 5.18 17.49
CA ALA A 372 -19.19 5.13 16.12
C ALA A 372 -19.35 6.44 15.34
N GLN A 373 -20.46 7.17 15.57
CA GLN A 373 -20.67 8.46 14.89
C GLN A 373 -19.65 9.51 15.28
N THR A 374 -19.35 9.64 16.57
CA THR A 374 -18.35 10.60 17.06
C THR A 374 -16.93 10.18 16.67
N ALA A 375 -16.69 8.88 16.56
CA ALA A 375 -15.39 8.32 16.17
C ALA A 375 -14.95 8.72 14.74
N PHE A 376 -15.83 9.24 13.87
CA PHE A 376 -15.42 9.86 12.59
C PHE A 376 -14.49 11.06 12.78
N ALA A 377 -14.39 11.61 14.02
CA ALA A 377 -13.36 12.57 14.38
C ALA A 377 -11.94 12.05 14.08
N VAL A 378 -11.66 10.79 14.32
CA VAL A 378 -10.32 10.21 14.18
C VAL A 378 -9.84 10.27 12.72
N PRO A 379 -10.55 9.70 11.73
CA PRO A 379 -10.13 9.79 10.33
C PRO A 379 -10.18 11.24 9.80
N ALA A 380 -11.11 12.09 10.26
CA ALA A 380 -11.17 13.49 9.84
C ALA A 380 -9.95 14.29 10.34
N LEU A 381 -9.57 14.11 11.61
CA LEU A 381 -8.38 14.76 12.19
C LEU A 381 -7.08 14.21 11.56
N ALA A 382 -7.00 12.93 11.26
CA ALA A 382 -5.87 12.33 10.56
C ALA A 382 -5.70 12.95 9.16
N ALA A 383 -6.80 13.13 8.41
CA ALA A 383 -6.78 13.80 7.13
C ALA A 383 -6.34 15.26 7.24
N ALA A 384 -6.88 16.01 8.20
CA ALA A 384 -6.47 17.40 8.47
C ALA A 384 -4.98 17.47 8.78
N LEU A 385 -4.48 16.57 9.63
CA LEU A 385 -3.07 16.47 9.99
C LEU A 385 -2.18 16.25 8.75
N ALA A 386 -2.58 15.37 7.82
CA ALA A 386 -1.84 15.16 6.57
C ALA A 386 -1.71 16.46 5.76
N GLY A 387 -2.80 17.22 5.60
CA GLY A 387 -2.79 18.52 4.92
C GLY A 387 -1.90 19.54 5.62
N VAL A 388 -1.98 19.63 6.94
CA VAL A 388 -1.17 20.56 7.77
C VAL A 388 0.32 20.19 7.68
N LEU A 389 0.68 18.91 7.82
CA LEU A 389 2.07 18.45 7.73
C LEU A 389 2.69 18.75 6.36
N ALA A 390 1.94 18.54 5.28
CA ALA A 390 2.38 18.86 3.93
C ALA A 390 2.56 20.40 3.75
N LEU A 391 1.66 21.23 4.27
CA LEU A 391 1.76 22.69 4.24
C LEU A 391 2.96 23.19 5.04
N CYS A 392 3.13 22.73 6.28
CA CYS A 392 4.27 23.09 7.12
C CYS A 392 5.60 22.61 6.51
N GLY A 393 5.60 21.48 5.83
CA GLY A 393 6.75 20.95 5.10
C GLY A 393 7.04 21.65 3.76
N ALA A 394 6.11 22.46 3.22
CA ALA A 394 6.25 23.08 1.91
C ALA A 394 7.55 23.91 1.72
N PRO A 395 8.07 24.67 2.70
CA PRO A 395 9.35 25.36 2.58
C PRO A 395 10.52 24.40 2.34
N LEU A 396 10.53 23.24 3.02
CA LEU A 396 11.57 22.22 2.90
C LEU A 396 11.53 21.55 1.51
N LEU A 397 10.36 21.53 0.86
CA LEU A 397 10.16 20.99 -0.47
C LEU A 397 10.57 21.96 -1.60
N ARG A 398 10.85 23.24 -1.30
CA ARG A 398 11.30 24.23 -2.29
C ARG A 398 12.80 24.20 -2.54
N SER A 399 13.59 23.53 -1.72
CA SER A 399 15.03 23.36 -1.91
C SER A 399 15.31 22.64 -3.26
N ARG A 400 16.34 23.14 -3.99
CA ARG A 400 16.73 22.63 -5.30
C ARG A 400 17.05 21.12 -5.25
N PRO A 401 16.84 20.40 -6.38
CA PRO A 401 17.34 19.04 -6.50
C PRO A 401 18.83 19.02 -6.17
N VAL A 402 19.27 18.00 -5.43
CA VAL A 402 20.70 17.71 -5.32
C VAL A 402 21.16 17.44 -6.74
N GLY A 403 21.98 18.34 -7.31
CA GLY A 403 22.55 18.17 -8.65
C GLY A 403 23.29 16.83 -8.71
N PRO A 404 23.47 16.25 -9.90
CA PRO A 404 24.26 15.04 -10.03
C PRO A 404 25.61 15.30 -9.31
N VAL A 405 25.96 14.39 -8.39
CA VAL A 405 27.28 14.40 -7.77
C VAL A 405 28.26 14.27 -8.93
N ALA A 406 29.03 15.33 -9.20
CA ALA A 406 30.10 15.28 -10.18
C ALA A 406 30.95 14.05 -9.83
N GLY A 407 31.05 13.12 -10.75
CA GLY A 407 31.87 11.93 -10.57
C GLY A 407 33.32 12.38 -10.32
N PRO A 408 34.17 11.60 -9.64
CA PRO A 408 35.57 11.93 -9.36
C PRO A 408 36.44 11.91 -10.63
N GLY A 409 35.91 12.31 -11.79
CA GLY A 409 36.54 12.30 -13.10
C GLY A 409 36.37 13.58 -13.94
N ASP A 410 35.47 14.51 -13.56
CA ASP A 410 35.20 15.70 -14.39
C ASP A 410 36.13 16.90 -14.12
N GLY A 411 37.20 16.70 -13.35
CA GLY A 411 38.13 17.75 -12.94
C GLY A 411 39.52 17.71 -13.58
N ALA A 412 39.73 16.93 -14.64
CA ALA A 412 41.03 16.91 -15.34
C ALA A 412 40.85 16.70 -16.83
N ALA A 413 40.23 17.65 -17.50
CA ALA A 413 40.56 17.87 -18.92
C ALA A 413 41.91 18.63 -18.91
N GLU A 414 42.98 17.85 -18.78
CA GLU A 414 44.34 18.31 -18.99
C GLU A 414 44.43 18.81 -20.45
N VAL A 415 44.56 20.14 -20.58
CA VAL A 415 44.80 20.81 -21.83
C VAL A 415 46.15 20.28 -22.36
N LEU A 416 46.12 19.30 -23.23
CA LEU A 416 47.28 18.88 -23.97
C LEU A 416 47.77 20.07 -24.82
N PRO A 417 49.05 20.47 -24.69
CA PRO A 417 49.59 21.55 -25.54
C PRO A 417 49.62 21.09 -26.99
N ALA A 418 49.23 22.02 -27.88
CA ALA A 418 49.21 21.80 -29.33
C ALA A 418 50.60 21.36 -29.85
N PRO A 419 50.69 20.40 -30.79
CA PRO A 419 51.95 19.99 -31.39
C PRO A 419 52.59 21.13 -32.19
N PRO A 420 53.92 21.28 -32.20
CA PRO A 420 54.61 22.34 -32.91
C PRO A 420 54.43 22.22 -34.43
N SER A 421 54.07 23.33 -35.06
CA SER A 421 53.96 23.46 -36.49
C SER A 421 55.26 23.11 -37.17
N VAL A 422 55.31 22.09 -38.03
CA VAL A 422 56.43 21.78 -38.94
C VAL A 422 56.36 22.88 -40.02
N ARG A 423 57.41 23.69 -40.07
CA ARG A 423 57.67 24.56 -41.22
C ARG A 423 58.38 23.70 -42.28
N GLU A 424 57.69 23.55 -43.42
CA GLU A 424 58.35 23.12 -44.65
C GLU A 424 59.21 24.25 -45.17
N SER A 425 60.49 23.94 -45.41
CA SER A 425 61.42 24.72 -46.22
C SER A 425 61.77 23.94 -47.48
#